data_b552fe14912fa4894bb12a482dc32ee3
#
_entry.id   b552fe14912fa4894bb12a482dc32ee3
#
_cell.length_a   1.000
_cell.length_b   1.000
_cell.length_c   1.000
_cell.angle_alpha   90.00
_cell.angle_beta   90.00
_cell.angle_gamma   90.00
#
_symmetry.space_group_name_H-M   'P 1'
#
loop_
_entity.id
_entity.type
_entity.pdbx_description
1 polymer ?
#
loop_
_entity_poly.entity_id
_entity_poly.type
_entity_poly.pdbx_seq_one_letter_code
_entity_poly.pdbx_strand_id
1 'polypeptide(L)'
;DREPRDNYRNGTKGKNIRSSYGEFQVDVPQDRNSTFEPQVVKKHQKDISEIDQKIISMYAKGLTTRQISEQIEEIYGFECSESFISDVTDKILQDIDDWQNRPLDEIYPIMFIDAVHFSVREDNRIKKLAAYVILAITLDGRKDVISLQIGENESSKYWLGVLNELKNRGVKDVMIICADGLTGMKEAIGTAFPDTEYQRCIVHQVRNTLKYVPYKDMKAFAADLKTIYLAPSEEQGRAQLERATEKWEAKYPNAMKSWAQNWDVISPIFKFSNDVRKVIYTTNAIESLNSTYKKLNRQRSVFPSDKAFF
;
A
#
# COMPACT_ATOMS: atom_id res chain seq x y z
N ASP A 1 12.67 -37.55 39.74
CA ASP A 1 12.96 -38.80 39.03
C ASP A 1 12.52 -38.62 37.56
N ARG A 2 13.51 -38.44 36.68
CA ARG A 2 13.30 -38.43 35.24
C ARG A 2 13.46 -39.87 34.76
N GLU A 3 12.40 -40.46 34.22
CA GLU A 3 12.51 -41.74 33.52
C GLU A 3 13.60 -41.67 32.44
N PRO A 4 14.44 -42.71 32.28
CA PRO A 4 15.47 -42.74 31.25
C PRO A 4 14.77 -42.74 29.88
N ARG A 5 15.01 -41.70 29.09
CA ARG A 5 14.53 -41.64 27.69
C ARG A 5 15.42 -42.60 26.88
N ASP A 6 14.83 -43.69 26.39
CA ASP A 6 15.52 -44.69 25.55
C ASP A 6 15.86 -44.20 24.14
N ASN A 7 15.45 -42.96 23.80
CA ASN A 7 15.65 -42.42 22.47
C ASN A 7 16.20 -40.99 22.52
N TYR A 8 17.22 -40.72 21.71
CA TYR A 8 17.92 -39.42 21.65
C TYR A 8 17.96 -38.90 20.22
N ARG A 9 18.03 -37.58 20.06
CA ARG A 9 18.22 -36.89 18.77
C ARG A 9 19.53 -37.41 18.11
N ASN A 10 19.48 -37.76 16.83
CA ASN A 10 20.59 -38.32 16.07
C ASN A 10 20.87 -37.49 14.80
N GLY A 11 21.04 -36.17 14.98
CA GLY A 11 21.33 -35.28 13.86
C GLY A 11 20.14 -35.02 12.93
N THR A 12 20.45 -34.56 11.73
CA THR A 12 19.48 -34.28 10.65
C THR A 12 19.86 -35.04 9.40
N LYS A 13 18.86 -35.33 8.55
CA LYS A 13 19.04 -35.90 7.23
C LYS A 13 18.48 -34.96 6.18
N GLY A 14 19.33 -34.58 5.22
CA GLY A 14 18.91 -33.79 4.06
C GLY A 14 17.85 -34.54 3.24
N LYS A 15 16.75 -33.90 2.94
CA LYS A 15 15.65 -34.40 2.13
C LYS A 15 15.31 -33.40 1.03
N ASN A 16 15.35 -33.82 -0.23
CA ASN A 16 14.90 -33.02 -1.33
C ASN A 16 13.37 -32.96 -1.34
N ILE A 17 12.82 -31.76 -1.35
CA ILE A 17 11.40 -31.49 -1.34
C ILE A 17 11.05 -30.60 -2.53
N ARG A 18 9.87 -30.83 -3.12
CA ARG A 18 9.34 -30.07 -4.22
C ARG A 18 8.35 -29.03 -3.69
N SER A 19 8.51 -27.77 -4.07
CA SER A 19 7.57 -26.69 -3.82
C SER A 19 6.93 -26.22 -5.13
N SER A 20 5.92 -25.36 -5.06
CA SER A 20 5.37 -24.67 -6.24
C SER A 20 6.42 -23.82 -6.96
N TYR A 21 7.50 -23.45 -6.28
CA TYR A 21 8.57 -22.61 -6.79
C TYR A 21 9.89 -23.34 -7.12
N GLY A 22 9.94 -24.67 -7.01
CA GLY A 22 11.12 -25.49 -7.34
C GLY A 22 11.49 -26.53 -6.29
N GLU A 23 12.63 -27.16 -6.48
CA GLU A 23 13.17 -28.18 -5.56
C GLU A 23 14.24 -27.58 -4.66
N PHE A 24 14.23 -27.97 -3.38
CA PHE A 24 15.22 -27.55 -2.39
C PHE A 24 15.43 -28.65 -1.35
N GLN A 25 16.51 -28.53 -0.59
CA GLN A 25 16.87 -29.49 0.43
C GLN A 25 16.47 -28.97 1.81
N VAL A 26 15.79 -29.82 2.60
CA VAL A 26 15.43 -29.55 3.99
C VAL A 26 16.12 -30.56 4.89
N ASP A 27 16.66 -30.07 6.00
CA ASP A 27 17.25 -30.93 7.04
C ASP A 27 16.18 -31.42 8.00
N VAL A 28 15.85 -32.71 7.93
CA VAL A 28 14.82 -33.34 8.77
C VAL A 28 15.48 -33.99 9.99
N PRO A 29 15.06 -33.61 11.22
CA PRO A 29 15.58 -34.23 12.45
C PRO A 29 15.37 -35.74 12.46
N GLN A 30 16.36 -36.45 12.99
CA GLN A 30 16.29 -37.90 13.19
C GLN A 30 16.55 -38.26 14.66
N ASP A 31 15.96 -39.36 15.10
CA ASP A 31 16.25 -40.01 16.37
C ASP A 31 17.04 -41.33 16.16
N ARG A 32 17.67 -41.82 17.23
CA ARG A 32 18.47 -43.07 17.17
C ARG A 32 17.66 -44.28 16.79
N ASN A 33 16.41 -44.33 17.20
CA ASN A 33 15.53 -45.48 16.99
C ASN A 33 14.70 -45.37 15.71
N SER A 34 14.86 -44.28 14.92
CA SER A 34 14.08 -44.00 13.70
C SER A 34 12.56 -44.04 13.90
N THR A 35 12.11 -43.76 15.13
CA THR A 35 10.69 -43.75 15.51
C THR A 35 10.07 -42.38 15.37
N PHE A 36 10.88 -41.34 15.24
CA PHE A 36 10.39 -39.97 15.03
C PHE A 36 9.70 -39.87 13.67
N GLU A 37 8.42 -39.50 13.70
CA GLU A 37 7.65 -39.16 12.49
C GLU A 37 7.47 -37.66 12.41
N PRO A 38 8.13 -36.95 11.46
CA PRO A 38 7.90 -35.55 11.22
C PRO A 38 6.45 -35.34 10.79
N GLN A 39 5.71 -34.50 11.50
CA GLN A 39 4.28 -34.34 11.25
C GLN A 39 3.96 -33.54 9.98
N VAL A 40 4.86 -32.69 9.53
CA VAL A 40 4.62 -31.74 8.43
C VAL A 40 5.25 -32.17 7.11
N VAL A 41 6.45 -32.70 7.16
CA VAL A 41 7.05 -33.37 6.01
C VAL A 41 7.10 -34.86 6.34
N LYS A 42 5.99 -35.56 6.15
CA LYS A 42 5.91 -37.00 6.41
C LYS A 42 7.04 -37.74 5.69
N LYS A 43 7.45 -38.89 6.21
CA LYS A 43 8.62 -39.67 5.70
C LYS A 43 8.69 -39.79 4.17
N HIS A 44 7.57 -39.75 3.46
CA HIS A 44 7.47 -39.87 2.01
C HIS A 44 6.89 -38.64 1.27
N GLN A 45 6.59 -37.57 1.99
CA GLN A 45 6.06 -36.34 1.38
C GLN A 45 7.19 -35.58 0.69
N LYS A 46 7.03 -35.32 -0.61
CA LYS A 46 7.99 -34.59 -1.44
C LYS A 46 7.45 -33.24 -1.92
N ASP A 47 6.20 -32.89 -1.59
CA ASP A 47 5.53 -31.67 -2.02
C ASP A 47 5.10 -30.87 -0.79
N ILE A 48 5.50 -29.59 -0.73
CA ILE A 48 5.19 -28.65 0.34
C ILE A 48 4.66 -27.31 -0.19
N SER A 49 4.01 -27.33 -1.36
CA SER A 49 3.46 -26.11 -1.99
C SER A 49 2.57 -25.28 -1.05
N GLU A 50 1.92 -25.91 -0.07
CA GLU A 50 1.15 -25.20 0.97
C GLU A 50 2.03 -24.40 1.92
N ILE A 51 3.29 -24.82 2.16
CA ILE A 51 4.22 -24.12 3.06
C ILE A 51 4.73 -22.85 2.40
N ASP A 52 4.99 -22.87 1.10
CA ASP A 52 5.37 -21.69 0.34
C ASP A 52 4.32 -20.60 0.47
N GLN A 53 3.05 -20.94 0.31
CA GLN A 53 1.94 -19.97 0.50
C GLN A 53 1.89 -19.38 1.92
N LYS A 54 2.23 -20.17 2.93
CA LYS A 54 2.29 -19.72 4.32
C LYS A 54 3.49 -18.82 4.58
N ILE A 55 4.66 -19.14 4.03
CA ILE A 55 5.85 -18.28 4.05
C ILE A 55 5.52 -16.93 3.43
N ILE A 56 4.93 -16.93 2.24
CA ILE A 56 4.47 -15.72 1.54
C ILE A 56 3.50 -14.91 2.40
N SER A 57 2.50 -15.59 2.98
CA SER A 57 1.51 -14.92 3.84
C SER A 57 2.14 -14.29 5.10
N MET A 58 3.13 -14.93 5.70
CA MET A 58 3.86 -14.39 6.85
C MET A 58 4.75 -13.22 6.45
N TYR A 59 5.44 -13.32 5.31
CA TYR A 59 6.26 -12.25 4.76
C TYR A 59 5.41 -11.02 4.42
N ALA A 60 4.28 -11.20 3.76
CA ALA A 60 3.31 -10.15 3.46
C ALA A 60 2.69 -9.49 4.71
N LYS A 61 2.76 -10.14 5.87
CA LYS A 61 2.39 -9.56 7.17
C LYS A 61 3.54 -8.80 7.84
N GLY A 62 4.72 -8.74 7.21
CA GLY A 62 5.88 -7.98 7.67
C GLY A 62 6.85 -8.76 8.56
N LEU A 63 6.73 -10.10 8.65
CA LEU A 63 7.72 -10.90 9.36
C LEU A 63 9.05 -10.93 8.57
N THR A 64 10.16 -10.92 9.30
CA THR A 64 11.50 -11.12 8.71
C THR A 64 11.71 -12.59 8.35
N THR A 65 12.66 -12.88 7.46
CA THR A 65 13.04 -14.27 7.10
C THR A 65 13.37 -15.10 8.34
N ARG A 66 14.09 -14.52 9.30
CA ARG A 66 14.40 -15.16 10.58
C ARG A 66 13.15 -15.48 11.42
N GLN A 67 12.22 -14.52 11.56
CA GLN A 67 10.98 -14.76 12.29
C GLN A 67 10.10 -15.80 11.62
N ILE A 68 10.11 -15.87 10.28
CA ILE A 68 9.39 -16.89 9.52
C ILE A 68 10.03 -18.25 9.77
N SER A 69 11.37 -18.35 9.76
CA SER A 69 12.10 -19.58 10.08
C SER A 69 11.73 -20.09 11.48
N GLU A 70 11.80 -19.22 12.50
CA GLU A 70 11.42 -19.54 13.88
C GLU A 70 9.95 -20.01 13.97
N GLN A 71 9.01 -19.34 13.28
CA GLN A 71 7.60 -19.74 13.27
C GLN A 71 7.34 -21.06 12.54
N ILE A 72 8.03 -21.31 11.43
CA ILE A 72 7.91 -22.59 10.72
C ILE A 72 8.43 -23.73 11.60
N GLU A 73 9.55 -23.53 12.28
CA GLU A 73 10.10 -24.51 13.24
C GLU A 73 9.13 -24.77 14.40
N GLU A 74 8.54 -23.71 14.99
CA GLU A 74 7.59 -23.83 16.10
C GLU A 74 6.30 -24.56 15.69
N ILE A 75 5.73 -24.21 14.54
CA ILE A 75 4.42 -24.75 14.09
C ILE A 75 4.58 -26.14 13.51
N TYR A 76 5.65 -26.36 12.76
CA TYR A 76 5.80 -27.55 11.92
C TYR A 76 6.92 -28.49 12.36
N GLY A 77 7.75 -28.07 13.30
CA GLY A 77 8.79 -28.92 13.92
C GLY A 77 9.98 -29.27 13.00
N PHE A 78 10.19 -28.50 11.92
CA PHE A 78 11.38 -28.63 11.09
C PHE A 78 12.02 -27.24 10.86
N GLU A 79 13.32 -27.23 10.71
CA GLU A 79 14.14 -26.04 10.50
C GLU A 79 14.13 -25.67 9.01
N CYS A 80 13.64 -24.47 8.68
CA CYS A 80 13.79 -23.84 7.38
C CYS A 80 14.94 -22.85 7.44
N SER A 81 15.89 -22.92 6.52
CA SER A 81 16.94 -21.89 6.45
C SER A 81 16.39 -20.55 6.02
N GLU A 82 16.98 -19.46 6.54
CA GLU A 82 16.62 -18.10 6.11
C GLU A 82 16.84 -17.90 4.60
N SER A 83 17.85 -18.58 4.00
CA SER A 83 18.09 -18.55 2.56
C SER A 83 16.94 -19.17 1.78
N PHE A 84 16.39 -20.30 2.23
CA PHE A 84 15.22 -20.92 1.59
C PHE A 84 14.01 -19.98 1.61
N ILE A 85 13.76 -19.32 2.76
CA ILE A 85 12.66 -18.35 2.87
C ILE A 85 12.88 -17.16 1.92
N SER A 86 14.13 -16.70 1.79
CA SER A 86 14.50 -15.67 0.82
C SER A 86 14.23 -16.13 -0.61
N ASP A 87 14.64 -17.35 -0.97
CA ASP A 87 14.42 -17.92 -2.30
C ASP A 87 12.92 -18.02 -2.65
N VAL A 88 12.08 -18.39 -1.67
CA VAL A 88 10.61 -18.41 -1.85
C VAL A 88 10.04 -17.01 -2.04
N THR A 89 10.51 -16.03 -1.25
CA THR A 89 10.02 -14.64 -1.35
C THR A 89 10.53 -13.93 -2.60
N ASP A 90 11.77 -14.22 -3.04
CA ASP A 90 12.33 -13.61 -4.24
C ASP A 90 11.61 -14.03 -5.52
N LYS A 91 11.06 -15.24 -5.55
CA LYS A 91 10.27 -15.71 -6.71
C LYS A 91 8.94 -14.98 -6.88
N ILE A 92 8.37 -14.41 -5.79
CA ILE A 92 7.18 -13.57 -5.90
C ILE A 92 7.45 -12.28 -6.67
N LEU A 93 8.72 -11.82 -6.69
CA LEU A 93 9.08 -10.61 -7.44
C LEU A 93 8.72 -10.74 -8.93
N GLN A 94 8.82 -11.94 -9.50
CA GLN A 94 8.38 -12.18 -10.87
C GLN A 94 6.85 -12.02 -11.02
N ASP A 95 6.07 -12.56 -10.09
CA ASP A 95 4.61 -12.43 -10.09
C ASP A 95 4.19 -10.97 -9.92
N ILE A 96 4.95 -10.20 -9.10
CA ILE A 96 4.75 -8.76 -8.91
C ILE A 96 5.08 -8.01 -10.19
N ASP A 97 6.19 -8.33 -10.86
CA ASP A 97 6.57 -7.72 -12.14
C ASP A 97 5.53 -7.99 -13.22
N ASP A 98 5.04 -9.22 -13.33
CA ASP A 98 3.97 -9.60 -14.26
C ASP A 98 2.67 -8.85 -13.95
N TRP A 99 2.32 -8.73 -12.66
CA TRP A 99 1.17 -7.95 -12.22
C TRP A 99 1.34 -6.45 -12.53
N GLN A 100 2.51 -5.88 -12.29
CA GLN A 100 2.81 -4.48 -12.57
C GLN A 100 2.73 -4.17 -14.07
N ASN A 101 3.13 -5.12 -14.92
CA ASN A 101 3.17 -4.94 -16.38
C ASN A 101 1.91 -5.46 -17.11
N ARG A 102 0.92 -5.99 -16.39
CA ARG A 102 -0.29 -6.52 -17.00
C ARG A 102 -1.04 -5.46 -17.82
N PRO A 103 -1.75 -5.84 -18.90
CA PRO A 103 -2.67 -4.97 -19.60
C PRO A 103 -3.73 -4.41 -18.66
N LEU A 104 -4.12 -3.16 -18.89
CA LEU A 104 -5.14 -2.44 -18.11
C LEU A 104 -6.38 -2.20 -18.97
N ASP A 105 -7.50 -1.90 -18.29
CA ASP A 105 -8.72 -1.49 -18.99
C ASP A 105 -8.49 -0.15 -19.70
N GLU A 106 -9.21 0.06 -20.82
CA GLU A 106 -9.07 1.27 -21.62
C GLU A 106 -9.61 2.53 -20.91
N ILE A 107 -10.62 2.36 -20.06
CA ILE A 107 -11.35 3.47 -19.42
C ILE A 107 -11.51 3.22 -17.94
N TYR A 108 -11.16 4.23 -17.14
CA TYR A 108 -11.41 4.25 -15.70
C TYR A 108 -12.20 5.48 -15.28
N PRO A 109 -13.41 5.32 -14.69
CA PRO A 109 -14.19 6.46 -14.18
C PRO A 109 -13.44 7.29 -13.13
N ILE A 110 -12.75 6.64 -12.19
CA ILE A 110 -12.03 7.32 -11.11
C ILE A 110 -10.71 6.61 -10.83
N MET A 111 -9.62 7.37 -10.72
CA MET A 111 -8.35 6.93 -10.16
C MET A 111 -8.03 7.71 -8.88
N PHE A 112 -7.50 7.01 -7.89
CA PHE A 112 -6.97 7.60 -6.67
C PHE A 112 -5.46 7.39 -6.66
N ILE A 113 -4.70 8.46 -6.37
CA ILE A 113 -3.25 8.40 -6.21
C ILE A 113 -2.91 8.90 -4.81
N ASP A 114 -2.23 8.07 -4.02
CA ASP A 114 -1.83 8.40 -2.66
C ASP A 114 -0.42 7.90 -2.38
N ALA A 115 0.27 8.53 -1.43
CA ALA A 115 1.63 8.23 -1.07
C ALA A 115 1.71 7.58 0.33
N VAL A 116 2.47 6.50 0.43
CA VAL A 116 2.87 5.89 1.70
C VAL A 116 4.37 6.05 1.88
N HIS A 117 4.77 6.86 2.86
CA HIS A 117 6.18 7.06 3.16
C HIS A 117 6.73 5.91 3.99
N PHE A 118 7.93 5.46 3.64
CA PHE A 118 8.66 4.41 4.34
C PHE A 118 10.16 4.73 4.38
N SER A 119 10.93 3.96 5.15
CA SER A 119 12.37 4.15 5.26
C SER A 119 13.11 2.91 4.77
N VAL A 120 14.15 3.11 4.00
CA VAL A 120 15.07 2.06 3.53
C VAL A 120 16.49 2.33 4.02
N ARG A 121 17.28 1.27 4.11
CA ARG A 121 18.72 1.37 4.34
C ARG A 121 19.44 1.22 3.00
N GLU A 122 20.13 2.27 2.60
CA GLU A 122 20.95 2.30 1.41
C GLU A 122 22.32 2.90 1.78
N ASP A 123 23.40 2.24 1.41
CA ASP A 123 24.79 2.67 1.70
C ASP A 123 25.01 3.07 3.18
N ASN A 124 24.54 2.27 4.12
CA ASN A 124 24.56 2.52 5.57
C ASN A 124 23.83 3.79 6.04
N ARG A 125 23.02 4.40 5.20
CA ARG A 125 22.18 5.57 5.54
C ARG A 125 20.71 5.20 5.50
N ILE A 126 19.92 5.87 6.34
CA ILE A 126 18.46 5.75 6.29
C ILE A 126 17.94 6.82 5.33
N LYS A 127 17.28 6.37 4.25
CA LYS A 127 16.64 7.19 3.26
C LYS A 127 15.13 7.06 3.38
N LYS A 128 14.41 8.18 3.22
CA LYS A 128 12.95 8.17 3.16
C LYS A 128 12.51 8.13 1.71
N LEU A 129 11.68 7.16 1.39
CA LEU A 129 11.06 7.00 0.08
C LEU A 129 9.54 7.10 0.21
N ALA A 130 8.88 7.32 -0.91
CA ALA A 130 7.43 7.25 -1.02
C ALA A 130 7.04 6.12 -1.98
N ALA A 131 6.10 5.28 -1.55
CA ALA A 131 5.40 4.36 -2.43
C ALA A 131 4.08 5.02 -2.85
N TYR A 132 3.93 5.26 -4.13
CA TYR A 132 2.74 5.83 -4.74
C TYR A 132 1.83 4.71 -5.21
N VAL A 133 0.68 4.61 -4.59
CA VAL A 133 -0.33 3.62 -4.91
C VAL A 133 -1.36 4.24 -5.83
N ILE A 134 -1.61 3.62 -6.99
CA ILE A 134 -2.66 4.01 -7.91
C ILE A 134 -3.78 2.96 -7.84
N LEU A 135 -4.90 3.38 -7.28
CA LEU A 135 -6.13 2.60 -7.17
C LEU A 135 -7.15 3.14 -8.16
N ALA A 136 -7.66 2.30 -9.05
CA ALA A 136 -8.71 2.66 -9.99
C ALA A 136 -10.06 2.04 -9.61
N ILE A 137 -11.13 2.70 -10.03
CA ILE A 137 -12.48 2.13 -10.05
C ILE A 137 -12.77 1.74 -11.49
N THR A 138 -13.10 0.48 -11.73
CA THR A 138 -13.46 -0.06 -13.04
C THR A 138 -14.89 0.33 -13.43
N LEU A 139 -15.28 0.15 -14.70
CA LEU A 139 -16.63 0.48 -15.18
C LEU A 139 -17.72 -0.33 -14.47
N ASP A 140 -17.43 -1.53 -14.01
CA ASP A 140 -18.33 -2.37 -13.20
C ASP A 140 -18.27 -2.06 -11.67
N GLY A 141 -17.58 -0.99 -11.29
CA GLY A 141 -17.54 -0.47 -9.91
C GLY A 141 -16.58 -1.21 -8.97
N ARG A 142 -15.73 -2.10 -9.49
CA ARG A 142 -14.71 -2.79 -8.68
C ARG A 142 -13.50 -1.91 -8.45
N LYS A 143 -12.78 -2.20 -7.38
CA LYS A 143 -11.52 -1.55 -7.03
C LYS A 143 -10.36 -2.40 -7.56
N ASP A 144 -9.47 -1.78 -8.31
CA ASP A 144 -8.27 -2.40 -8.84
C ASP A 144 -7.04 -1.55 -8.51
N VAL A 145 -6.03 -2.16 -7.89
CA VAL A 145 -4.72 -1.52 -7.72
C VAL A 145 -3.95 -1.72 -9.02
N ILE A 146 -3.80 -0.67 -9.79
CA ILE A 146 -3.25 -0.75 -11.14
C ILE A 146 -1.76 -0.44 -11.23
N SER A 147 -1.19 0.25 -10.21
CA SER A 147 0.25 0.52 -10.15
C SER A 147 0.70 0.78 -8.73
N LEU A 148 1.95 0.40 -8.46
CA LEU A 148 2.70 0.74 -7.26
C LEU A 148 4.08 1.24 -7.71
N GLN A 149 4.38 2.53 -7.48
CA GLN A 149 5.62 3.16 -7.90
C GLN A 149 6.40 3.64 -6.68
N ILE A 150 7.72 3.46 -6.70
CA ILE A 150 8.59 4.00 -5.66
C ILE A 150 9.34 5.21 -6.21
N GLY A 151 9.34 6.30 -5.46
CA GLY A 151 10.03 7.52 -5.85
C GLY A 151 10.61 8.28 -4.65
N GLU A 152 11.65 9.06 -4.93
CA GLU A 152 12.30 9.93 -3.94
C GLU A 152 11.76 11.35 -4.00
N ASN A 153 11.47 11.82 -5.21
CA ASN A 153 11.08 13.19 -5.48
C ASN A 153 9.88 13.26 -6.42
N GLU A 154 8.93 14.08 -6.02
CA GLU A 154 7.76 14.41 -6.83
C GLU A 154 8.10 15.53 -7.79
N SER A 155 7.78 15.34 -9.07
CA SER A 155 7.88 16.35 -10.12
C SER A 155 6.88 16.06 -11.23
N SER A 156 6.55 17.07 -12.04
CA SER A 156 5.69 16.88 -13.21
C SER A 156 6.26 15.86 -14.20
N LYS A 157 7.58 15.83 -14.37
CA LYS A 157 8.28 14.85 -15.21
C LYS A 157 8.12 13.42 -14.68
N TYR A 158 8.25 13.23 -13.35
CA TYR A 158 8.04 11.92 -12.70
C TYR A 158 6.62 11.43 -12.93
N TRP A 159 5.63 12.27 -12.63
CA TRP A 159 4.22 11.92 -12.80
C TRP A 159 3.83 11.68 -14.25
N LEU A 160 4.38 12.45 -15.17
CA LEU A 160 4.18 12.22 -16.60
C LEU A 160 4.70 10.84 -17.03
N GLY A 161 5.86 10.43 -16.51
CA GLY A 161 6.39 9.08 -16.71
C GLY A 161 5.42 7.99 -16.22
N VAL A 162 4.93 8.12 -14.98
CA VAL A 162 3.97 7.18 -14.37
C VAL A 162 2.67 7.11 -15.20
N LEU A 163 2.09 8.26 -15.56
CA LEU A 163 0.83 8.29 -16.34
C LEU A 163 1.03 7.73 -17.77
N ASN A 164 2.18 7.97 -18.39
CA ASN A 164 2.51 7.39 -19.70
C ASN A 164 2.68 5.86 -19.62
N GLU A 165 3.23 5.34 -18.52
CA GLU A 165 3.28 3.89 -18.29
C GLU A 165 1.88 3.28 -18.28
N LEU A 166 0.92 3.90 -17.58
CA LEU A 166 -0.48 3.45 -17.60
C LEU A 166 -1.06 3.45 -19.03
N LYS A 167 -0.77 4.49 -19.83
CA LYS A 167 -1.15 4.55 -21.24
C LYS A 167 -0.55 3.42 -22.06
N ASN A 168 0.76 3.13 -21.87
CA ASN A 168 1.43 2.04 -22.56
C ASN A 168 0.83 0.67 -22.22
N ARG A 169 0.26 0.53 -21.03
CA ARG A 169 -0.45 -0.68 -20.57
C ARG A 169 -1.91 -0.74 -21.01
N GLY A 170 -2.41 0.23 -21.76
CA GLY A 170 -3.72 0.21 -22.40
C GLY A 170 -4.70 1.30 -21.98
N VAL A 171 -4.44 2.07 -20.95
CA VAL A 171 -5.35 3.14 -20.49
C VAL A 171 -5.44 4.24 -21.54
N LYS A 172 -6.64 4.48 -22.05
CA LYS A 172 -6.92 5.53 -23.04
C LYS A 172 -7.56 6.76 -22.42
N ASP A 173 -8.42 6.56 -21.42
CA ASP A 173 -9.17 7.64 -20.80
C ASP A 173 -9.38 7.42 -19.29
N VAL A 174 -9.36 8.52 -18.54
CA VAL A 174 -9.66 8.59 -17.12
C VAL A 174 -10.55 9.81 -16.87
N MET A 175 -11.75 9.63 -16.35
CA MET A 175 -12.66 10.76 -16.16
C MET A 175 -12.19 11.67 -15.00
N ILE A 176 -11.79 11.07 -13.88
CA ILE A 176 -11.41 11.81 -12.66
C ILE A 176 -10.13 11.19 -12.09
N ILE A 177 -9.13 12.02 -11.79
CA ILE A 177 -7.97 11.63 -10.97
C ILE A 177 -8.00 12.39 -9.65
N CYS A 178 -8.15 11.64 -8.54
CA CYS A 178 -8.10 12.17 -7.19
C CYS A 178 -6.71 11.93 -6.59
N ALA A 179 -5.98 13.00 -6.25
CA ALA A 179 -4.67 12.88 -5.61
C ALA A 179 -4.52 13.86 -4.43
N ASP A 180 -3.59 13.55 -3.49
CA ASP A 180 -3.13 14.56 -2.55
C ASP A 180 -2.41 15.69 -3.33
N GLY A 181 -2.08 16.78 -2.67
CA GLY A 181 -1.38 17.91 -3.29
C GLY A 181 0.04 17.56 -3.74
N LEU A 182 0.19 16.52 -4.56
CA LEU A 182 1.46 16.04 -5.07
C LEU A 182 2.03 17.03 -6.10
N THR A 183 3.30 17.40 -5.90
CA THR A 183 3.94 18.43 -6.72
C THR A 183 4.02 18.01 -8.19
N GLY A 184 3.54 18.87 -9.11
CA GLY A 184 3.58 18.63 -10.56
C GLY A 184 2.53 17.65 -11.09
N MET A 185 1.61 17.15 -10.23
CA MET A 185 0.58 16.18 -10.64
C MET A 185 -0.43 16.80 -11.61
N LYS A 186 -0.93 18.00 -11.33
CA LYS A 186 -1.91 18.69 -12.17
C LYS A 186 -1.40 18.90 -13.60
N GLU A 187 -0.14 19.33 -13.72
CA GLU A 187 0.52 19.55 -15.02
C GLU A 187 0.73 18.25 -15.78
N ALA A 188 1.13 17.19 -15.07
CA ALA A 188 1.31 15.87 -15.66
C ALA A 188 -0.01 15.27 -16.17
N ILE A 189 -1.10 15.41 -15.41
CA ILE A 189 -2.44 14.99 -15.84
C ILE A 189 -2.86 15.75 -17.09
N GLY A 190 -2.76 17.09 -17.09
CA GLY A 190 -3.13 17.91 -18.24
C GLY A 190 -2.36 17.57 -19.52
N THR A 191 -1.15 16.99 -19.38
CA THR A 191 -0.33 16.54 -20.51
C THR A 191 -0.71 15.11 -20.97
N ALA A 192 -0.85 14.18 -20.03
CA ALA A 192 -1.08 12.78 -20.34
C ALA A 192 -2.56 12.49 -20.70
N PHE A 193 -3.48 13.10 -19.97
CA PHE A 193 -4.92 12.91 -20.07
C PHE A 193 -5.63 14.28 -20.04
N PRO A 194 -5.62 15.04 -21.15
CA PRO A 194 -6.09 16.43 -21.18
C PRO A 194 -7.58 16.61 -20.81
N ASP A 195 -8.41 15.59 -21.04
CA ASP A 195 -9.84 15.63 -20.75
C ASP A 195 -10.17 15.17 -19.31
N THR A 196 -9.17 14.74 -18.54
CA THR A 196 -9.33 14.27 -17.17
C THR A 196 -9.54 15.42 -16.19
N GLU A 197 -10.55 15.34 -15.35
CA GLU A 197 -10.73 16.27 -14.25
C GLU A 197 -9.78 15.93 -13.09
N TYR A 198 -8.91 16.86 -12.71
CA TYR A 198 -8.08 16.73 -11.53
C TYR A 198 -8.83 17.18 -10.29
N GLN A 199 -8.98 16.30 -9.32
CA GLN A 199 -9.61 16.56 -8.04
C GLN A 199 -8.61 16.40 -6.90
N ARG A 200 -8.36 17.47 -6.15
CA ARG A 200 -7.58 17.38 -4.92
C ARG A 200 -8.32 16.54 -3.88
N CYS A 201 -7.61 15.63 -3.23
CA CYS A 201 -8.19 14.76 -2.21
C CYS A 201 -8.73 15.58 -1.03
N ILE A 202 -10.05 15.60 -0.88
CA ILE A 202 -10.76 16.35 0.17
C ILE A 202 -10.34 15.86 1.57
N VAL A 203 -10.17 14.56 1.75
CA VAL A 203 -9.80 14.00 3.05
C VAL A 203 -8.40 14.45 3.48
N HIS A 204 -7.44 14.43 2.55
CA HIS A 204 -6.09 14.95 2.82
C HIS A 204 -6.09 16.46 3.04
N GLN A 205 -6.88 17.21 2.26
CA GLN A 205 -7.04 18.65 2.46
C GLN A 205 -7.57 18.96 3.87
N VAL A 206 -8.63 18.26 4.32
CA VAL A 206 -9.18 18.41 5.69
C VAL A 206 -8.14 18.04 6.74
N ARG A 207 -7.49 16.88 6.61
CA ARG A 207 -6.46 16.44 7.57
C ARG A 207 -5.30 17.41 7.68
N ASN A 208 -4.81 17.91 6.56
CA ASN A 208 -3.71 18.86 6.54
C ASN A 208 -4.12 20.19 7.18
N THR A 209 -5.36 20.63 6.95
CA THR A 209 -5.94 21.83 7.58
C THR A 209 -6.03 21.67 9.10
N LEU A 210 -6.51 20.52 9.58
CA LEU A 210 -6.68 20.29 11.02
C LEU A 210 -5.37 20.24 11.81
N LYS A 211 -4.22 20.06 11.15
CA LYS A 211 -2.89 20.15 11.80
C LYS A 211 -2.61 21.55 12.38
N TYR A 212 -3.26 22.58 11.86
CA TYR A 212 -3.14 23.97 12.34
C TYR A 212 -4.14 24.31 13.44
N VAL A 213 -5.02 23.38 13.83
CA VAL A 213 -6.13 23.62 14.75
C VAL A 213 -5.95 22.82 16.03
N PRO A 214 -5.88 23.43 17.21
CA PRO A 214 -5.81 22.73 18.50
C PRO A 214 -7.01 21.83 18.74
N TYR A 215 -6.80 20.77 19.51
CA TYR A 215 -7.80 19.73 19.77
C TYR A 215 -9.16 20.28 20.26
N LYS A 216 -9.14 21.32 21.12
CA LYS A 216 -10.36 21.97 21.66
C LYS A 216 -11.31 22.51 20.59
N ASP A 217 -10.79 23.00 19.47
CA ASP A 217 -11.57 23.59 18.39
C ASP A 217 -11.73 22.67 17.18
N MET A 218 -10.99 21.56 17.13
CA MET A 218 -10.88 20.65 15.98
C MET A 218 -12.25 20.13 15.52
N LYS A 219 -13.13 19.73 16.46
CA LYS A 219 -14.46 19.20 16.14
C LYS A 219 -15.36 20.27 15.50
N ALA A 220 -15.38 21.47 16.05
CA ALA A 220 -16.18 22.57 15.51
C ALA A 220 -15.64 23.04 14.16
N PHE A 221 -14.31 23.14 14.04
CA PHE A 221 -13.66 23.52 12.80
C PHE A 221 -13.91 22.49 11.68
N ALA A 222 -13.79 21.20 11.98
CA ALA A 222 -14.07 20.12 11.03
C ALA A 222 -15.55 20.11 10.58
N ALA A 223 -16.48 20.46 11.47
CA ALA A 223 -17.90 20.59 11.12
C ALA A 223 -18.13 21.72 10.12
N ASP A 224 -17.49 22.87 10.32
CA ASP A 224 -17.58 24.00 9.37
C ASP A 224 -16.92 23.64 8.02
N LEU A 225 -15.75 22.99 8.00
CA LEU A 225 -15.15 22.52 6.75
C LEU A 225 -16.07 21.56 5.99
N LYS A 226 -16.81 20.72 6.72
CA LYS A 226 -17.74 19.77 6.12
C LYS A 226 -18.87 20.48 5.34
N THR A 227 -19.32 21.65 5.79
CA THR A 227 -20.35 22.41 5.08
C THR A 227 -19.87 22.92 3.71
N ILE A 228 -18.56 23.12 3.55
CA ILE A 228 -17.96 23.60 2.29
C ILE A 228 -18.09 22.53 1.21
N TYR A 229 -17.48 21.37 1.40
CA TYR A 229 -17.41 20.35 0.36
C TYR A 229 -18.67 19.49 0.21
N LEU A 230 -19.61 19.56 1.17
CA LEU A 230 -20.94 18.96 1.05
C LEU A 230 -22.00 19.91 0.49
N ALA A 231 -21.65 21.14 0.19
CA ALA A 231 -22.58 22.10 -0.40
C ALA A 231 -23.16 21.56 -1.72
N PRO A 232 -24.42 21.85 -2.07
CA PRO A 232 -25.07 21.32 -3.27
C PRO A 232 -24.49 21.88 -4.58
N SER A 233 -23.87 23.08 -4.54
CA SER A 233 -23.24 23.73 -5.70
C SER A 233 -21.92 24.39 -5.33
N GLU A 234 -21.11 24.70 -6.34
CA GLU A 234 -19.84 25.43 -6.15
C GLU A 234 -20.06 26.81 -5.52
N GLU A 235 -21.09 27.54 -5.96
CA GLU A 235 -21.45 28.85 -5.42
C GLU A 235 -21.75 28.77 -3.91
N GLN A 236 -22.56 27.79 -3.50
CA GLN A 236 -22.86 27.56 -2.09
C GLN A 236 -21.63 27.07 -1.32
N GLY A 237 -20.78 26.22 -1.93
CA GLY A 237 -19.51 25.81 -1.34
C GLY A 237 -18.59 27.00 -1.08
N ARG A 238 -18.51 27.93 -2.02
CA ARG A 238 -17.72 29.16 -1.87
C ARG A 238 -18.27 30.07 -0.77
N ALA A 239 -19.58 30.23 -0.71
CA ALA A 239 -20.23 30.98 0.36
C ALA A 239 -19.99 30.38 1.76
N GLN A 240 -19.96 29.04 1.86
CA GLN A 240 -19.59 28.37 3.13
C GLN A 240 -18.09 28.55 3.46
N LEU A 241 -17.21 28.57 2.46
CA LEU A 241 -15.79 28.86 2.66
C LEU A 241 -15.59 30.27 3.19
N GLU A 242 -16.29 31.26 2.66
CA GLU A 242 -16.26 32.66 3.14
C GLU A 242 -16.70 32.76 4.61
N ARG A 243 -17.84 32.15 4.95
CA ARG A 243 -18.33 32.09 6.35
C ARG A 243 -17.36 31.41 7.30
N ALA A 244 -16.76 30.30 6.88
CA ALA A 244 -15.75 29.61 7.69
C ALA A 244 -14.50 30.44 7.84
N THR A 245 -14.11 31.19 6.81
CA THR A 245 -12.97 32.12 6.85
C THR A 245 -13.23 33.29 7.84
N GLU A 246 -14.37 33.95 7.74
CA GLU A 246 -14.77 35.01 8.69
C GLU A 246 -14.72 34.50 10.15
N LYS A 247 -15.17 33.30 10.40
CA LYS A 247 -15.20 32.71 11.75
C LYS A 247 -13.83 32.35 12.29
N TRP A 248 -12.93 31.81 11.43
CA TRP A 248 -11.73 31.14 11.88
C TRP A 248 -10.41 31.80 11.50
N GLU A 249 -10.38 32.70 10.49
CA GLU A 249 -9.14 33.29 9.96
C GLU A 249 -8.34 34.05 11.01
N ALA A 250 -9.00 34.81 11.86
CA ALA A 250 -8.35 35.56 12.96
C ALA A 250 -7.62 34.62 13.93
N LYS A 251 -8.11 33.37 14.08
CA LYS A 251 -7.57 32.40 15.02
C LYS A 251 -6.62 31.41 14.36
N TYR A 252 -6.91 31.01 13.12
CA TYR A 252 -6.17 29.98 12.34
C TYR A 252 -5.96 30.42 10.89
N PRO A 253 -5.19 31.51 10.62
CA PRO A 253 -5.05 32.07 9.28
C PRO A 253 -4.48 31.08 8.25
N ASN A 254 -3.49 30.28 8.64
CA ASN A 254 -2.87 29.30 7.75
C ASN A 254 -3.84 28.16 7.35
N ALA A 255 -4.76 27.78 8.23
CA ALA A 255 -5.76 26.77 7.97
C ALA A 255 -6.71 27.23 6.85
N MET A 256 -7.25 28.43 6.94
CA MET A 256 -8.21 28.97 5.97
C MET A 256 -7.54 29.36 4.65
N LYS A 257 -6.33 29.94 4.69
CA LYS A 257 -5.55 30.28 3.50
C LYS A 257 -5.36 29.09 2.56
N SER A 258 -5.12 27.91 3.12
CA SER A 258 -4.94 26.65 2.34
C SER A 258 -6.18 26.31 1.50
N TRP A 259 -7.39 26.57 1.98
CA TRP A 259 -8.62 26.31 1.24
C TRP A 259 -8.84 27.33 0.12
N ALA A 260 -8.63 28.61 0.40
CA ALA A 260 -8.76 29.66 -0.60
C ALA A 260 -7.76 29.49 -1.76
N GLN A 261 -6.50 29.19 -1.43
CA GLN A 261 -5.43 29.01 -2.44
C GLN A 261 -5.60 27.76 -3.32
N ASN A 262 -6.29 26.75 -2.84
CA ASN A 262 -6.49 25.50 -3.57
C ASN A 262 -7.90 25.34 -4.11
N TRP A 263 -8.70 26.41 -4.13
CA TRP A 263 -10.11 26.32 -4.53
C TRP A 263 -10.28 25.77 -5.95
N ASP A 264 -9.44 26.12 -6.87
CA ASP A 264 -9.45 25.70 -8.27
C ASP A 264 -9.28 24.17 -8.47
N VAL A 265 -8.67 23.50 -7.49
CA VAL A 265 -8.47 22.04 -7.48
C VAL A 265 -9.35 21.32 -6.45
N ILE A 266 -10.04 22.07 -5.58
CA ILE A 266 -11.03 21.56 -4.64
C ILE A 266 -12.44 21.59 -5.28
N SER A 267 -12.78 22.69 -5.95
CA SER A 267 -14.11 22.95 -6.50
C SER A 267 -14.57 22.01 -7.62
N PRO A 268 -13.67 21.30 -8.38
CA PRO A 268 -14.14 20.34 -9.36
C PRO A 268 -15.12 19.30 -8.84
N ILE A 269 -15.10 18.97 -7.55
CA ILE A 269 -16.05 18.06 -6.91
C ILE A 269 -17.52 18.45 -7.19
N PHE A 270 -17.80 19.74 -7.35
CA PHE A 270 -19.15 20.24 -7.57
C PHE A 270 -19.69 19.98 -8.98
N LYS A 271 -18.83 19.55 -9.93
CA LYS A 271 -19.25 19.13 -11.28
C LYS A 271 -19.92 17.77 -11.28
N PHE A 272 -19.79 16.99 -10.22
CA PHE A 272 -20.24 15.60 -10.17
C PHE A 272 -21.53 15.42 -9.38
N SER A 273 -22.25 14.34 -9.68
CA SER A 273 -23.43 13.93 -8.93
C SER A 273 -23.09 13.59 -7.48
N ASN A 274 -24.09 13.63 -6.59
CA ASN A 274 -23.88 13.33 -5.17
C ASN A 274 -23.28 11.92 -4.92
N ASP A 275 -23.63 10.94 -5.74
CA ASP A 275 -23.09 9.58 -5.61
C ASP A 275 -21.61 9.54 -5.97
N VAL A 276 -21.20 10.18 -7.06
CA VAL A 276 -19.79 10.31 -7.44
C VAL A 276 -19.00 11.10 -6.39
N ARG A 277 -19.54 12.24 -5.92
CA ARG A 277 -18.91 13.01 -4.83
C ARG A 277 -18.68 12.15 -3.61
N LYS A 278 -19.68 11.33 -3.22
CA LYS A 278 -19.56 10.44 -2.07
C LYS A 278 -18.39 9.45 -2.24
N VAL A 279 -18.18 8.91 -3.43
CA VAL A 279 -17.02 8.05 -3.69
C VAL A 279 -15.72 8.84 -3.55
N ILE A 280 -15.66 10.08 -4.04
CA ILE A 280 -14.46 10.93 -4.02
C ILE A 280 -14.07 11.33 -2.57
N TYR A 281 -15.02 11.80 -1.74
CA TYR A 281 -14.67 12.28 -0.39
C TYR A 281 -14.74 11.19 0.69
N THR A 282 -15.27 10.00 0.40
CA THR A 282 -15.24 8.86 1.32
C THR A 282 -14.05 7.93 1.07
N THR A 283 -12.90 8.40 0.69
CA THR A 283 -11.68 7.66 0.26
C THR A 283 -11.36 6.34 0.99
N ASN A 284 -12.37 5.70 1.57
CA ASN A 284 -12.25 4.42 2.28
C ASN A 284 -11.53 3.34 1.46
N ALA A 285 -11.53 3.46 0.12
CA ALA A 285 -10.87 2.51 -0.76
C ALA A 285 -9.35 2.56 -0.60
N ILE A 286 -8.74 3.70 -0.93
CA ILE A 286 -7.29 3.86 -0.88
C ILE A 286 -6.77 3.95 0.57
N GLU A 287 -7.57 4.54 1.49
CA GLU A 287 -7.22 4.60 2.90
C GLU A 287 -7.15 3.23 3.57
N SER A 288 -8.07 2.33 3.25
CA SER A 288 -8.06 0.96 3.74
C SER A 288 -6.79 0.24 3.28
N LEU A 289 -6.44 0.37 2.00
CA LEU A 289 -5.21 -0.18 1.44
C LEU A 289 -3.97 0.42 2.13
N ASN A 290 -3.90 1.74 2.21
CA ASN A 290 -2.77 2.44 2.83
C ASN A 290 -2.66 2.18 4.34
N SER A 291 -3.77 1.88 5.02
CA SER A 291 -3.74 1.47 6.43
C SER A 291 -3.00 0.14 6.60
N THR A 292 -3.13 -0.77 5.65
CA THR A 292 -2.39 -2.04 5.62
C THR A 292 -0.89 -1.78 5.44
N TYR A 293 -0.50 -0.97 4.45
CA TYR A 293 0.91 -0.57 4.27
C TYR A 293 1.47 0.15 5.49
N LYS A 294 0.72 1.08 6.10
CA LYS A 294 1.14 1.75 7.35
C LYS A 294 1.30 0.79 8.51
N LYS A 295 0.49 -0.28 8.59
CA LYS A 295 0.65 -1.34 9.59
C LYS A 295 1.95 -2.11 9.38
N LEU A 296 2.29 -2.46 8.14
CA LEU A 296 3.56 -3.08 7.79
C LEU A 296 4.76 -2.18 8.16
N ASN A 297 4.70 -0.89 7.84
CA ASN A 297 5.73 0.09 8.22
C ASN A 297 5.93 0.21 9.75
N ARG A 298 4.88 0.00 10.54
CA ARG A 298 5.02 -0.02 12.02
C ARG A 298 5.71 -1.27 12.53
N GLN A 299 5.52 -2.41 11.87
CA GLN A 299 6.18 -3.67 12.21
C GLN A 299 7.65 -3.65 11.76
N ARG A 300 7.93 -3.00 10.62
CA ARG A 300 9.26 -2.88 10.05
C ARG A 300 9.60 -1.42 9.80
N SER A 301 10.28 -0.80 10.78
CA SER A 301 10.59 0.63 10.77
C SER A 301 11.57 1.04 9.64
N VAL A 302 12.44 0.13 9.20
CA VAL A 302 13.41 0.33 8.12
C VAL A 302 13.51 -0.94 7.29
N PHE A 303 13.25 -0.84 6.01
CA PHE A 303 13.42 -1.94 5.05
C PHE A 303 14.89 -2.07 4.62
N PRO A 304 15.40 -3.29 4.35
CA PRO A 304 16.78 -3.48 3.90
C PRO A 304 17.04 -2.95 2.48
N SER A 305 16.01 -2.88 1.64
CA SER A 305 16.04 -2.30 0.29
C SER A 305 14.65 -1.82 -0.10
N ASP A 306 14.55 -1.07 -1.20
CA ASP A 306 13.30 -0.68 -1.85
C ASP A 306 12.51 -1.91 -2.33
N LYS A 307 13.20 -2.91 -2.92
CA LYS A 307 12.58 -4.18 -3.34
C LYS A 307 11.91 -4.95 -2.20
N ALA A 308 12.43 -4.86 -0.99
CA ALA A 308 11.83 -5.52 0.18
C ALA A 308 10.53 -4.86 0.66
N PHE A 309 10.14 -3.73 0.07
CA PHE A 309 8.86 -3.07 0.34
C PHE A 309 7.72 -3.66 -0.52
N PHE A 310 8.01 -4.12 -1.74
CA PHE A 310 7.04 -4.83 -2.59
C PHE A 310 6.72 -6.20 -2.00
#